data_c5d78234b8457dd47b45166230d28fe6
#
_entry.id   c5d78234b8457dd47b45166230d28fe6
#
_cell.length_a   1.000
_cell.length_b   1.000
_cell.length_c   1.000
_cell.angle_alpha   90.00
_cell.angle_beta   90.00
_cell.angle_gamma   90.00
#
_symmetry.space_group_name_H-M   'P 1'
#
loop_
_entity.id
_entity.type
_entity.pdbx_description
1 polymer ?
#
loop_
_entity_poly.entity_id
_entity_poly.type
_entity_poly.pdbx_seq_one_letter_code
_entity_poly.pdbx_strand_id
1 'polypeptide(L)'
;MPSQVFNRHYWSARELVVLGVFSAAAKLSTLLVALVGGGMNPVSLLAKNLIFTTLLVVMLYKVRKPGTLALFVLVNMLISMLLLGGSVTLLPAMLLAAGCAEAAMVCAGGMRKPWAPVLGVAVYDLTSKIFSLGVSWLFMRESPALLYVIVPIVVIGYVGSLCGLFSGVRADEIQSLLVVMDAQFIPQIR
;
A
#
# COMPACT_ATOMS: atom_id res chain seq x y z
N MET A 1 -35.92 7.79 29.46
CA MET A 1 -35.24 6.86 28.49
C MET A 1 -34.04 7.61 27.98
N PRO A 2 -32.80 7.22 28.33
CA PRO A 2 -31.62 7.88 27.79
C PRO A 2 -31.44 7.41 26.34
N SER A 3 -31.48 8.37 25.42
CA SER A 3 -31.14 8.19 24.01
C SER A 3 -29.71 7.65 23.91
N GLN A 4 -29.58 6.39 23.54
CA GLN A 4 -28.33 5.79 23.10
C GLN A 4 -27.88 6.54 21.85
N VAL A 5 -27.08 7.57 22.04
CA VAL A 5 -26.33 8.19 20.94
C VAL A 5 -25.39 7.12 20.41
N PHE A 6 -25.81 6.49 19.32
CA PHE A 6 -25.01 5.54 18.54
C PHE A 6 -23.81 6.30 17.98
N ASN A 7 -22.75 6.39 18.77
CA ASN A 7 -21.45 6.84 18.32
C ASN A 7 -20.85 5.72 17.44
N ARG A 8 -21.36 5.59 16.21
CA ARG A 8 -20.80 4.69 15.21
C ARG A 8 -19.46 5.28 14.76
N HIS A 9 -18.42 5.00 15.51
CA HIS A 9 -17.06 5.16 14.98
C HIS A 9 -16.96 4.35 13.71
N TYR A 10 -16.80 5.03 12.57
CA TYR A 10 -16.65 4.38 11.24
C TYR A 10 -15.47 3.40 11.25
N TRP A 11 -14.41 3.73 11.98
CA TRP A 11 -13.23 2.91 12.18
C TRP A 11 -13.21 2.33 13.59
N SER A 12 -13.00 1.02 13.70
CA SER A 12 -12.76 0.41 15.01
C SER A 12 -11.30 0.64 15.44
N ALA A 13 -11.05 0.70 16.74
CA ALA A 13 -9.70 0.83 17.28
C ALA A 13 -8.76 -0.28 16.75
N ARG A 14 -9.27 -1.51 16.61
CA ARG A 14 -8.53 -2.65 16.06
C ARG A 14 -8.11 -2.41 14.61
N GLU A 15 -8.98 -1.87 13.77
CA GLU A 15 -8.67 -1.56 12.37
C GLU A 15 -7.60 -0.49 12.23
N LEU A 16 -7.67 0.56 13.07
CA LEU A 16 -6.67 1.61 13.11
C LEU A 16 -5.30 1.10 13.58
N VAL A 17 -5.28 0.21 14.57
CA VAL A 17 -4.04 -0.44 15.03
C VAL A 17 -3.44 -1.30 13.91
N VAL A 18 -4.25 -2.12 13.24
CA VAL A 18 -3.79 -2.92 12.09
C VAL A 18 -3.18 -2.02 11.02
N LEU A 19 -3.87 -0.95 10.65
CA LEU A 19 -3.39 0.01 9.66
C LEU A 19 -2.06 0.65 10.07
N GLY A 20 -1.94 1.08 11.33
CA GLY A 20 -0.71 1.64 11.88
C GLY A 20 0.46 0.66 11.86
N VAL A 21 0.23 -0.60 12.28
CA VAL A 21 1.26 -1.66 12.26
C VAL A 21 1.72 -1.96 10.83
N PHE A 22 0.80 -2.11 9.88
CA PHE A 22 1.16 -2.34 8.47
C PHE A 22 1.90 -1.16 7.85
N SER A 23 1.51 0.08 8.19
CA SER A 23 2.21 1.29 7.74
C SER A 23 3.63 1.37 8.30
N ALA A 24 3.81 1.08 9.58
CA ALA A 24 5.12 1.04 10.22
C ALA A 24 6.00 -0.08 9.64
N ALA A 25 5.45 -1.29 9.46
CA ALA A 25 6.15 -2.42 8.87
C ALA A 25 6.60 -2.10 7.43
N ALA A 26 5.74 -1.50 6.61
CA ALA A 26 6.08 -1.07 5.26
C ALA A 26 7.23 -0.07 5.24
N LYS A 27 7.24 0.89 6.16
CA LYS A 27 8.33 1.88 6.27
C LYS A 27 9.63 1.28 6.77
N LEU A 28 9.58 0.49 7.83
CA LEU A 28 10.77 -0.18 8.36
C LEU A 28 11.40 -1.09 7.31
N SER A 29 10.60 -1.88 6.59
CA SER A 29 11.08 -2.75 5.53
C SER A 29 11.74 -1.96 4.39
N THR A 30 11.13 -0.86 3.94
CA THR A 30 11.72 -0.01 2.89
C THR A 30 13.00 0.67 3.34
N LEU A 31 13.10 1.07 4.63
CA LEU A 31 14.31 1.61 5.23
C LEU A 31 15.43 0.56 5.29
N LEU A 32 15.13 -0.65 5.77
CA LEU A 32 16.09 -1.75 5.84
C LEU A 32 16.66 -2.09 4.46
N VAL A 33 15.80 -2.21 3.45
CA VAL A 33 16.22 -2.46 2.07
C VAL A 33 17.09 -1.31 1.54
N ALA A 34 16.80 -0.06 1.92
CA ALA A 34 17.60 1.09 1.53
C ALA A 34 18.98 1.09 2.17
N LEU A 35 19.08 0.68 3.44
CA LEU A 35 20.33 0.60 4.17
C LEU A 35 21.26 -0.51 3.64
N VAL A 36 20.69 -1.68 3.34
CA VAL A 36 21.46 -2.85 2.87
C VAL A 36 21.86 -2.71 1.39
N GLY A 37 20.97 -2.21 0.56
CA GLY A 37 21.15 -2.23 -0.91
C GLY A 37 21.58 -0.90 -1.53
N GLY A 38 21.72 0.18 -0.76
CA GLY A 38 21.92 1.52 -1.30
C GLY A 38 20.63 2.09 -1.94
N GLY A 39 20.50 3.42 -1.92
CA GLY A 39 19.24 4.10 -2.26
C GLY A 39 18.72 3.90 -3.68
N MET A 40 19.60 3.74 -4.68
CA MET A 40 19.28 3.76 -6.12
C MET A 40 19.65 2.46 -6.88
N ASN A 41 19.95 1.38 -6.19
CA ASN A 41 20.20 0.10 -6.86
C ASN A 41 18.89 -0.48 -7.40
N PRO A 42 18.84 -0.94 -8.68
CA PRO A 42 17.64 -1.56 -9.27
C PRO A 42 17.07 -2.72 -8.45
N VAL A 43 17.94 -3.54 -7.84
CA VAL A 43 17.52 -4.65 -6.98
C VAL A 43 16.82 -4.16 -5.71
N SER A 44 17.37 -3.13 -5.06
CA SER A 44 16.74 -2.52 -3.89
C SER A 44 15.39 -1.89 -4.21
N LEU A 45 15.29 -1.26 -5.38
CA LEU A 45 14.04 -0.65 -5.86
C LEU A 45 12.96 -1.72 -6.08
N LEU A 46 13.33 -2.82 -6.72
CA LEU A 46 12.44 -3.97 -6.95
C LEU A 46 11.98 -4.58 -5.62
N ALA A 47 12.92 -4.82 -4.70
CA ALA A 47 12.61 -5.37 -3.38
C ALA A 47 11.70 -4.44 -2.55
N LYS A 48 11.95 -3.13 -2.55
CA LYS A 48 11.10 -2.15 -1.86
C LYS A 48 9.66 -2.18 -2.38
N ASN A 49 9.49 -2.15 -3.71
CA ASN A 49 8.16 -2.16 -4.32
C ASN A 49 7.45 -3.50 -4.07
N LEU A 50 8.16 -4.63 -4.16
CA LEU A 50 7.62 -5.95 -3.88
C LEU A 50 7.08 -6.02 -2.45
N ILE A 51 7.89 -5.68 -1.45
CA ILE A 51 7.51 -5.74 -0.03
C ILE A 51 6.34 -4.78 0.25
N PHE A 52 6.45 -3.54 -0.22
CA PHE A 52 5.41 -2.53 -0.03
C PHE A 52 4.06 -2.99 -0.60
N THR A 53 4.06 -3.48 -1.84
CA THR A 53 2.84 -3.92 -2.52
C THR A 53 2.25 -5.16 -1.86
N THR A 54 3.08 -6.13 -1.44
CA THR A 54 2.64 -7.32 -0.69
C THR A 54 1.94 -6.92 0.61
N LEU A 55 2.55 -6.04 1.40
CA LEU A 55 1.97 -5.57 2.67
C LEU A 55 0.67 -4.80 2.43
N LEU A 56 0.61 -3.98 1.37
CA LEU A 56 -0.58 -3.23 1.02
C LEU A 56 -1.75 -4.13 0.63
N VAL A 57 -1.50 -5.18 -0.16
CA VAL A 57 -2.51 -6.19 -0.52
C VAL A 57 -3.04 -6.87 0.72
N VAL A 58 -2.16 -7.41 1.58
CA VAL A 58 -2.54 -8.12 2.81
C VAL A 58 -3.34 -7.19 3.73
N MET A 59 -2.92 -5.94 3.88
CA MET A 59 -3.65 -4.95 4.68
C MET A 59 -5.07 -4.72 4.14
N LEU A 60 -5.25 -4.55 2.82
CA LEU A 60 -6.57 -4.35 2.22
C LEU A 60 -7.47 -5.58 2.34
N TYR A 61 -6.92 -6.79 2.37
CA TYR A 61 -7.69 -8.00 2.69
C TYR A 61 -8.17 -8.01 4.15
N LYS A 62 -7.38 -7.46 5.07
CA LYS A 62 -7.73 -7.35 6.50
C LYS A 62 -8.75 -6.25 6.79
N VAL A 63 -8.63 -5.10 6.10
CA VAL A 63 -9.47 -3.92 6.35
C VAL A 63 -10.16 -3.53 5.04
N ARG A 64 -11.34 -4.12 4.80
CA ARG A 64 -12.13 -3.93 3.57
C ARG A 64 -13.12 -2.77 3.69
N LYS A 65 -12.64 -1.57 4.02
CA LYS A 65 -13.46 -0.36 4.16
C LYS A 65 -13.02 0.73 3.18
N PRO A 66 -13.96 1.52 2.61
CA PRO A 66 -13.59 2.69 1.83
C PRO A 66 -12.83 3.70 2.71
N GLY A 67 -11.82 4.35 2.16
CA GLY A 67 -10.93 5.24 2.89
C GLY A 67 -9.69 4.54 3.50
N THR A 68 -9.61 3.21 3.47
CA THR A 68 -8.46 2.47 4.03
C THR A 68 -7.17 2.80 3.31
N LEU A 69 -7.19 2.87 1.98
CA LEU A 69 -6.02 3.16 1.18
C LEU A 69 -5.57 4.61 1.36
N ALA A 70 -6.51 5.55 1.36
CA ALA A 70 -6.23 6.95 1.61
C ALA A 70 -5.62 7.17 3.01
N LEU A 71 -6.19 6.54 4.03
CA LEU A 71 -5.70 6.62 5.40
C LEU A 71 -4.30 5.98 5.54
N PHE A 72 -4.07 4.83 4.91
CA PHE A 72 -2.76 4.19 4.87
C PHE A 72 -1.70 5.09 4.23
N VAL A 73 -2.01 5.69 3.08
CA VAL A 73 -1.11 6.63 2.39
C VAL A 73 -0.80 7.83 3.28
N LEU A 74 -1.81 8.39 3.93
CA LEU A 74 -1.64 9.53 4.84
C LEU A 74 -0.72 9.18 6.00
N VAL A 75 -0.95 8.06 6.69
CA VAL A 75 -0.11 7.59 7.80
C VAL A 75 1.32 7.32 7.32
N ASN A 76 1.48 6.66 6.17
CA ASN A 76 2.79 6.40 5.58
C ASN A 76 3.56 7.68 5.25
N MET A 77 2.87 8.71 4.76
CA MET A 77 3.46 10.01 4.48
C MET A 77 3.86 10.74 5.76
N LEU A 78 3.01 10.72 6.79
CA LEU A 78 3.36 11.29 8.11
C LEU A 78 4.61 10.63 8.69
N ILE A 79 4.69 9.30 8.65
CA ILE A 79 5.88 8.58 9.10
C ILE A 79 7.10 8.96 8.24
N SER A 80 6.95 9.13 6.93
CA SER A 80 8.05 9.55 6.04
C SER A 80 8.56 10.95 6.38
N MET A 81 7.65 11.87 6.66
CA MET A 81 8.02 13.24 7.04
C MET A 81 8.79 13.27 8.38
N LEU A 82 8.35 12.47 9.35
CA LEU A 82 8.98 12.40 10.66
C LEU A 82 10.36 11.73 10.63
N LEU A 83 10.50 10.64 9.85
CA LEU A 83 11.74 9.83 9.85
C LEU A 83 12.76 10.29 8.81
N LEU A 84 12.33 10.77 7.65
CA LEU A 84 13.19 10.98 6.48
C LEU A 84 13.18 12.43 5.98
N GLY A 85 12.43 13.33 6.62
CA GLY A 85 12.26 14.70 6.12
C GLY A 85 11.59 14.73 4.74
N GLY A 86 10.68 13.79 4.49
CA GLY A 86 10.06 13.59 3.18
C GLY A 86 9.37 14.82 2.64
N SER A 87 9.45 15.02 1.33
CA SER A 87 8.82 16.14 0.64
C SER A 87 7.29 16.08 0.70
N VAL A 88 6.67 17.13 1.20
CA VAL A 88 5.19 17.30 1.23
C VAL A 88 4.61 17.41 -0.19
N THR A 89 5.42 17.77 -1.17
CA THR A 89 5.03 18.04 -2.56
C THR A 89 4.35 16.85 -3.23
N LEU A 90 4.71 15.63 -2.87
CA LEU A 90 4.12 14.40 -3.43
C LEU A 90 2.84 13.95 -2.72
N LEU A 91 2.52 14.53 -1.56
CA LEU A 91 1.34 14.13 -0.78
C LEU A 91 0.02 14.25 -1.56
N PRO A 92 -0.28 15.37 -2.25
CA PRO A 92 -1.51 15.47 -3.03
C PRO A 92 -1.60 14.42 -4.14
N ALA A 93 -0.48 14.16 -4.83
CA ALA A 93 -0.42 13.16 -5.90
C ALA A 93 -0.71 11.74 -5.39
N MET A 94 -0.14 11.38 -4.24
CA MET A 94 -0.36 10.08 -3.61
C MET A 94 -1.79 9.91 -3.08
N LEU A 95 -2.39 10.97 -2.52
CA LEU A 95 -3.79 10.95 -2.08
C LEU A 95 -4.74 10.85 -3.27
N LEU A 96 -4.48 11.55 -4.38
CA LEU A 96 -5.25 11.40 -5.61
C LEU A 96 -5.14 9.97 -6.16
N ALA A 97 -3.95 9.38 -6.16
CA ALA A 97 -3.76 8.00 -6.57
C ALA A 97 -4.57 7.02 -5.68
N ALA A 98 -4.57 7.24 -4.37
CA ALA A 98 -5.38 6.44 -3.45
C ALA A 98 -6.88 6.60 -3.72
N GLY A 99 -7.35 7.81 -3.96
CA GLY A 99 -8.74 8.09 -4.33
C GLY A 99 -9.16 7.41 -5.63
N CYS A 100 -8.32 7.47 -6.67
CA CYS A 100 -8.55 6.77 -7.94
C CYS A 100 -8.63 5.25 -7.74
N ALA A 101 -7.76 4.69 -6.94
CA ALA A 101 -7.76 3.26 -6.64
C ALA A 101 -9.01 2.83 -5.86
N GLU A 102 -9.43 3.62 -4.88
CA GLU A 102 -10.68 3.35 -4.14
C GLU A 102 -11.91 3.48 -5.03
N ALA A 103 -11.96 4.50 -5.89
CA ALA A 103 -13.02 4.63 -6.88
C ALA A 103 -13.07 3.42 -7.83
N ALA A 104 -11.91 2.96 -8.32
CA ALA A 104 -11.84 1.76 -9.15
C ALA A 104 -12.36 0.51 -8.44
N MET A 105 -12.02 0.31 -7.15
CA MET A 105 -12.55 -0.80 -6.36
C MET A 105 -14.08 -0.73 -6.20
N VAL A 106 -14.62 0.47 -6.00
CA VAL A 106 -16.08 0.67 -5.87
C VAL A 106 -16.77 0.39 -7.21
N CYS A 107 -16.26 0.93 -8.33
CA CYS A 107 -16.79 0.73 -9.68
C CYS A 107 -16.73 -0.75 -10.10
N ALA A 108 -15.73 -1.47 -9.66
CA ALA A 108 -15.53 -2.88 -9.96
C ALA A 108 -16.49 -3.83 -9.19
N GLY A 109 -17.40 -3.27 -8.41
CA GLY A 109 -18.45 -4.00 -7.70
C GLY A 109 -18.26 -4.11 -6.20
N GLY A 110 -17.43 -3.22 -5.62
CA GLY A 110 -17.26 -3.01 -4.18
C GLY A 110 -16.09 -3.77 -3.56
N MET A 111 -15.66 -3.26 -2.41
CA MET A 111 -14.48 -3.74 -1.69
C MET A 111 -14.61 -5.15 -1.09
N ARG A 112 -15.81 -5.73 -1.10
CA ARG A 112 -16.05 -7.07 -0.54
C ARG A 112 -15.67 -8.20 -1.50
N LYS A 113 -15.51 -7.91 -2.79
CA LYS A 113 -15.09 -8.93 -3.76
C LYS A 113 -13.64 -9.35 -3.51
N PRO A 114 -13.31 -10.65 -3.68
CA PRO A 114 -11.97 -11.17 -3.38
C PRO A 114 -10.85 -10.54 -4.25
N TRP A 115 -11.17 -10.11 -5.45
CA TRP A 115 -10.21 -9.49 -6.36
C TRP A 115 -10.09 -7.96 -6.22
N ALA A 116 -11.01 -7.32 -5.47
CA ALA A 116 -11.02 -5.86 -5.30
C ALA A 116 -9.72 -5.30 -4.67
N PRO A 117 -9.12 -5.90 -3.62
CA PRO A 117 -7.85 -5.43 -3.08
C PRO A 117 -6.73 -5.46 -4.09
N VAL A 118 -6.65 -6.52 -4.91
CA VAL A 118 -5.63 -6.67 -5.94
C VAL A 118 -5.76 -5.58 -7.01
N LEU A 119 -6.98 -5.36 -7.49
CA LEU A 119 -7.26 -4.30 -8.46
C LEU A 119 -6.97 -2.91 -7.87
N GLY A 120 -7.38 -2.66 -6.62
CA GLY A 120 -7.12 -1.40 -5.93
C GLY A 120 -5.62 -1.10 -5.83
N VAL A 121 -4.82 -2.08 -5.44
CA VAL A 121 -3.36 -1.92 -5.34
C VAL A 121 -2.72 -1.74 -6.72
N ALA A 122 -3.16 -2.49 -7.73
CA ALA A 122 -2.66 -2.33 -9.10
C ALA A 122 -2.93 -0.92 -9.64
N VAL A 123 -4.15 -0.42 -9.47
CA VAL A 123 -4.54 0.95 -9.89
C VAL A 123 -3.78 1.99 -9.08
N TYR A 124 -3.65 1.81 -7.76
CA TYR A 124 -2.88 2.71 -6.91
C TYR A 124 -1.42 2.82 -7.37
N ASP A 125 -0.77 1.68 -7.59
CA ASP A 125 0.64 1.64 -7.98
C ASP A 125 0.86 2.30 -9.36
N LEU A 126 0.02 1.98 -10.33
CA LEU A 126 0.07 2.58 -11.65
C LEU A 126 -0.15 4.11 -11.60
N THR A 127 -1.23 4.53 -10.92
CA THR A 127 -1.62 5.94 -10.85
C THR A 127 -0.61 6.76 -10.06
N SER A 128 -0.08 6.21 -8.95
CA SER A 128 0.95 6.89 -8.15
C SER A 128 2.24 7.11 -8.94
N LYS A 129 2.64 6.16 -9.78
CA LYS A 129 3.80 6.28 -10.66
C LYS A 129 3.57 7.32 -11.76
N ILE A 130 2.38 7.32 -12.38
CA ILE A 130 2.01 8.33 -13.40
C ILE A 130 2.02 9.73 -12.80
N PHE A 131 1.42 9.93 -11.64
CA PHE A 131 1.43 11.24 -10.97
C PHE A 131 2.83 11.64 -10.51
N SER A 132 3.63 10.72 -10.00
CA SER A 132 5.02 11.00 -9.62
C SER A 132 5.86 11.41 -10.83
N LEU A 133 5.67 10.74 -11.97
CA LEU A 133 6.32 11.13 -13.23
C LEU A 133 5.85 12.51 -13.71
N GLY A 134 4.55 12.79 -13.63
CA GLY A 134 3.99 14.09 -13.98
C GLY A 134 4.55 15.22 -13.14
N VAL A 135 4.63 15.03 -11.82
CA VAL A 135 5.23 16.00 -10.89
C VAL A 135 6.72 16.16 -11.19
N SER A 136 7.45 15.07 -11.38
CA SER A 136 8.88 15.12 -11.72
C SER A 136 9.12 15.84 -13.04
N TRP A 137 8.29 15.61 -14.04
CA TRP A 137 8.39 16.30 -15.33
C TRP A 137 8.16 17.82 -15.19
N LEU A 138 7.20 18.23 -14.35
CA LEU A 138 6.92 19.64 -14.09
C LEU A 138 8.13 20.36 -13.46
N PHE A 139 8.82 19.70 -12.53
CA PHE A 139 9.98 20.27 -11.84
C PHE A 139 11.30 20.16 -12.64
N MET A 140 11.41 19.14 -13.52
CA MET A 140 12.64 18.85 -14.28
C MET A 140 12.51 19.19 -15.78
N ARG A 141 11.61 20.08 -16.15
CA ARG A 141 11.31 20.45 -17.54
C ARG A 141 12.55 20.93 -18.32
N GLU A 142 13.54 21.46 -17.61
CA GLU A 142 14.79 21.97 -18.22
C GLU A 142 15.85 20.92 -18.49
N SER A 143 15.65 19.67 -18.02
CA SER A 143 16.65 18.60 -18.15
C SER A 143 16.06 17.32 -18.75
N PRO A 144 15.79 17.27 -20.06
CA PRO A 144 15.17 16.11 -20.71
C PRO A 144 16.01 14.83 -20.61
N ALA A 145 17.33 14.92 -20.42
CA ALA A 145 18.21 13.78 -20.21
C ALA A 145 17.85 12.97 -18.98
N LEU A 146 17.26 13.56 -17.95
CA LEU A 146 16.82 12.86 -16.74
C LEU A 146 15.64 11.93 -16.99
N LEU A 147 14.79 12.23 -17.98
CA LEU A 147 13.65 11.36 -18.33
C LEU A 147 14.11 9.98 -18.82
N TYR A 148 15.22 9.91 -19.55
CA TYR A 148 15.78 8.63 -20.02
C TYR A 148 16.23 7.73 -18.88
N VAL A 149 16.57 8.31 -17.73
CA VAL A 149 16.95 7.54 -16.52
C VAL A 149 15.74 7.19 -15.67
N ILE A 150 14.77 8.10 -15.56
CA ILE A 150 13.58 7.92 -14.71
C ILE A 150 12.64 6.83 -15.27
N VAL A 151 12.45 6.77 -16.59
CA VAL A 151 11.53 5.79 -17.20
C VAL A 151 11.93 4.35 -16.90
N PRO A 152 13.18 3.90 -17.11
CA PRO A 152 13.59 2.55 -16.71
C PRO A 152 13.40 2.27 -15.21
N ILE A 153 13.69 3.24 -14.35
CA ILE A 153 13.51 3.12 -12.90
C ILE A 153 12.04 2.84 -12.56
N VAL A 154 11.12 3.57 -13.18
CA VAL A 154 9.68 3.37 -12.97
C VAL A 154 9.22 2.01 -13.47
N VAL A 155 9.72 1.57 -14.63
CA VAL A 155 9.40 0.24 -15.19
C VAL A 155 9.87 -0.88 -14.26
N ILE A 156 11.11 -0.82 -13.80
CA ILE A 156 11.66 -1.80 -12.83
C ILE A 156 10.83 -1.81 -11.54
N GLY A 157 10.49 -0.62 -11.03
CA GLY A 157 9.62 -0.49 -9.86
C GLY A 157 8.24 -1.10 -10.07
N TYR A 158 7.66 -0.95 -11.27
CA TYR A 158 6.36 -1.53 -11.60
C TYR A 158 6.41 -3.06 -11.68
N VAL A 159 7.47 -3.63 -12.25
CA VAL A 159 7.69 -5.08 -12.24
C VAL A 159 7.76 -5.62 -10.80
N GLY A 160 8.49 -4.93 -9.92
CA GLY A 160 8.52 -5.29 -8.50
C GLY A 160 7.14 -5.26 -7.84
N SER A 161 6.32 -4.27 -8.16
CA SER A 161 4.95 -4.17 -7.67
C SER A 161 4.06 -5.30 -8.19
N LEU A 162 4.16 -5.67 -9.46
CA LEU A 162 3.42 -6.82 -10.01
C LEU A 162 3.79 -8.12 -9.29
N CYS A 163 5.07 -8.38 -9.07
CA CYS A 163 5.51 -9.52 -8.27
C CYS A 163 4.95 -9.45 -6.84
N GLY A 164 4.90 -8.26 -6.25
CA GLY A 164 4.31 -8.02 -4.93
C GLY A 164 2.81 -8.29 -4.87
N LEU A 165 2.05 -7.99 -5.93
CA LEU A 165 0.63 -8.34 -6.04
C LEU A 165 0.43 -9.85 -5.95
N PHE A 166 1.16 -10.63 -6.73
CA PHE A 166 1.07 -12.08 -6.71
C PHE A 166 1.46 -12.67 -5.36
N SER A 167 2.55 -12.19 -4.76
CA SER A 167 2.99 -12.64 -3.44
C SER A 167 2.01 -12.26 -2.33
N GLY A 168 1.37 -11.09 -2.41
CA GLY A 168 0.36 -10.64 -1.45
C GLY A 168 -0.91 -11.50 -1.46
N VAL A 169 -1.38 -11.88 -2.65
CA VAL A 169 -2.52 -12.82 -2.80
C VAL A 169 -2.18 -14.18 -2.20
N ARG A 170 -0.99 -14.72 -2.51
CA ARG A 170 -0.53 -16.00 -1.94
C ARG A 170 -0.38 -15.95 -0.43
N ALA A 171 0.12 -14.86 0.11
CA ALA A 171 0.27 -14.68 1.55
C ALA A 171 -1.07 -14.68 2.28
N ASP A 172 -2.11 -14.05 1.72
CA ASP A 172 -3.46 -14.06 2.30
C ASP A 172 -4.09 -15.45 2.23
N GLU A 173 -3.91 -16.17 1.13
CA GLU A 173 -4.36 -17.57 0.97
C GLU A 173 -3.73 -18.48 2.03
N ILE A 174 -2.42 -18.42 2.24
CA ILE A 174 -1.70 -19.19 3.26
C ILE A 174 -2.19 -18.83 4.66
N GLN A 175 -2.38 -17.56 4.96
CA GLN A 175 -2.91 -17.14 6.27
C GLN A 175 -4.33 -17.67 6.52
N SER A 176 -5.19 -17.66 5.51
CA SER A 176 -6.55 -18.19 5.64
C SER A 176 -6.55 -19.69 5.90
N LEU A 177 -5.68 -20.45 5.24
CA LEU A 177 -5.50 -21.89 5.47
C LEU A 177 -4.97 -22.18 6.87
N LEU A 178 -3.99 -21.44 7.36
CA LEU A 178 -3.45 -21.60 8.71
C LEU A 178 -4.51 -21.36 9.79
N VAL A 179 -5.34 -20.34 9.63
CA VAL A 179 -6.44 -20.04 10.56
C VAL A 179 -7.47 -21.17 10.57
N VAL A 180 -7.79 -21.74 9.41
CA VAL A 180 -8.73 -22.89 9.32
C VAL A 180 -8.13 -24.14 9.96
N MET A 181 -6.86 -24.41 9.73
CA MET A 181 -6.16 -25.55 10.37
C MET A 181 -6.11 -25.39 11.88
N ASP A 182 -5.77 -24.22 12.39
CA ASP A 182 -5.71 -23.95 13.83
C ASP A 182 -7.07 -24.12 14.50
N ALA A 183 -8.14 -23.67 13.83
CA ALA A 183 -9.52 -23.84 14.29
C ALA A 183 -9.97 -25.31 14.30
N GLN A 184 -9.38 -26.18 13.48
CA GLN A 184 -9.68 -27.62 13.45
C GLN A 184 -8.90 -28.41 14.49
N PHE A 185 -7.68 -27.97 14.86
CA PHE A 185 -6.83 -28.67 15.82
C PHE A 185 -7.11 -28.35 17.29
N ILE A 186 -7.60 -27.14 17.59
CA ILE A 186 -7.91 -26.71 18.98
C ILE A 186 -9.01 -27.53 19.68
N PRO A 187 -10.07 -28.03 19.02
CA PRO A 187 -11.10 -28.84 19.70
C PRO A 187 -10.65 -30.22 20.17
N GLN A 188 -9.50 -30.72 19.72
CA GLN A 188 -9.03 -32.08 20.11
C GLN A 188 -8.17 -32.11 21.37
N ILE A 189 -7.88 -30.95 21.96
CA ILE A 189 -7.00 -30.84 23.15
C ILE A 189 -7.79 -30.49 24.44
N ARG A 190 -9.14 -30.49 24.37
CA ARG A 190 -10.00 -30.29 25.56
C ARG A 190 -10.69 -31.55 26.01
#